data_5b6d71b5741c377112b85d2af7e688d8
#
_entry.id   5b6d71b5741c377112b85d2af7e688d8
#
_cell.length_a   1.000
_cell.length_b   1.000
_cell.length_c   1.000
_cell.angle_alpha   90.00
_cell.angle_beta   90.00
_cell.angle_gamma   90.00
#
_symmetry.space_group_name_H-M   'P 1'
#
loop_
_entity.id
_entity.type
_entity.pdbx_description
1 polymer ?
#
loop_
_entity_poly.entity_id
_entity_poly.type
_entity_poly.pdbx_seq_one_letter_code
_entity_poly.pdbx_strand_id
1 'polypeptide(L)'
;WPDGGQSLAEFSQRVKREGALYYRDLPWRGIDDAYAVLVSEVMLQQTQVKRVLGYWPRFLKAFPTIDALAAASTSDMLELWQGLGYNRRALLLKRCADECAATHAGVLPSTADELVKLPGIGPATAAGVVAFAFDKPSLYLETNVRTVFLHELFPGREGVKDSEIAPLVELSCPQKDVRAWYYALLDYGAHLKATMPNPSRRSAHHARQSEFEGPRRQKRAELV
;
A
#
# COMPACT_ATOMS: atom_id res chain seq x y z
N TRP A 1 -5.57 -14.61 -19.82
CA TRP A 1 -4.24 -15.00 -19.35
C TRP A 1 -3.28 -14.97 -20.55
N PRO A 2 -2.01 -14.53 -20.38
CA PRO A 2 -1.10 -14.43 -21.52
C PRO A 2 -0.82 -15.78 -22.18
N ASP A 3 -0.87 -15.83 -23.51
CA ASP A 3 -0.62 -17.04 -24.30
C ASP A 3 0.85 -17.47 -24.22
N GLY A 4 1.09 -18.77 -24.13
CA GLY A 4 2.43 -19.39 -24.18
C GLY A 4 3.25 -19.29 -22.90
N GLY A 5 2.67 -18.81 -21.81
CA GLY A 5 3.28 -18.73 -20.48
C GLY A 5 2.77 -19.82 -19.52
N GLN A 6 3.14 -19.69 -18.25
CA GLN A 6 2.59 -20.52 -17.18
C GLN A 6 1.08 -20.33 -17.04
N SER A 7 0.36 -21.36 -16.61
CA SER A 7 -1.05 -21.29 -16.29
C SER A 7 -1.33 -20.42 -15.07
N LEU A 8 -2.58 -19.96 -14.90
CA LEU A 8 -3.01 -19.24 -13.69
C LEU A 8 -2.75 -20.05 -12.40
N ALA A 9 -2.93 -21.38 -12.48
CA ALA A 9 -2.69 -22.26 -11.34
C ALA A 9 -1.19 -22.32 -10.97
N GLU A 10 -0.30 -22.45 -11.95
CA GLU A 10 1.15 -22.46 -11.74
C GLU A 10 1.64 -21.11 -11.21
N PHE A 11 1.16 -20.00 -11.76
CA PHE A 11 1.42 -18.66 -11.24
C PHE A 11 1.01 -18.53 -9.77
N SER A 12 -0.23 -18.93 -9.45
CA SER A 12 -0.76 -18.85 -8.10
C SER A 12 0.02 -19.71 -7.10
N GLN A 13 0.41 -20.92 -7.50
CA GLN A 13 1.25 -21.79 -6.66
C GLN A 13 2.63 -21.17 -6.43
N ARG A 14 3.24 -20.60 -7.47
CA ARG A 14 4.53 -19.92 -7.35
C ARG A 14 4.44 -18.73 -6.40
N VAL A 15 3.47 -17.84 -6.58
CA VAL A 15 3.27 -16.68 -5.68
C VAL A 15 3.12 -17.13 -4.24
N LYS A 16 2.30 -18.13 -3.95
CA LYS A 16 2.11 -18.66 -2.59
C LYS A 16 3.39 -19.23 -2.00
N ARG A 17 4.15 -20.01 -2.80
CA ARG A 17 5.43 -20.60 -2.36
C ARG A 17 6.47 -19.53 -2.06
N GLU A 18 6.70 -18.61 -2.99
CA GLU A 18 7.68 -17.53 -2.83
C GLU A 18 7.27 -16.56 -1.71
N GLY A 19 5.99 -16.23 -1.63
CA GLY A 19 5.46 -15.40 -0.56
C GLY A 19 5.62 -16.01 0.83
N ALA A 20 5.47 -17.33 0.95
CA ALA A 20 5.72 -18.04 2.21
C ALA A 20 7.21 -18.06 2.56
N LEU A 21 8.09 -18.25 1.56
CA LEU A 21 9.54 -18.29 1.76
C LEU A 21 10.10 -16.94 2.23
N TYR A 22 9.58 -15.84 1.70
CA TYR A 22 10.04 -14.47 1.99
C TYR A 22 9.10 -13.67 2.90
N TYR A 23 8.21 -14.36 3.62
CA TYR A 23 7.23 -13.71 4.49
C TYR A 23 7.90 -12.77 5.49
N ARG A 24 7.38 -11.54 5.58
CA ARG A 24 7.80 -10.52 6.54
C ARG A 24 6.74 -10.36 7.61
N ASP A 25 7.10 -10.64 8.85
CA ASP A 25 6.23 -10.35 9.98
C ASP A 25 6.25 -8.84 10.27
N LEU A 26 5.13 -8.17 9.95
CA LEU A 26 4.98 -6.72 10.10
C LEU A 26 3.78 -6.42 10.99
N PRO A 27 3.86 -5.44 11.91
CA PRO A 27 2.85 -5.23 12.95
C PRO A 27 1.46 -4.82 12.43
N TRP A 28 1.36 -4.36 11.19
CA TRP A 28 0.09 -4.01 10.52
C TRP A 28 -0.50 -5.16 9.70
N ARG A 29 0.06 -6.38 9.81
CA ARG A 29 -0.45 -7.56 9.12
C ARG A 29 -1.32 -8.41 10.03
N GLY A 30 -2.29 -9.10 9.44
CA GLY A 30 -3.16 -10.03 10.17
C GLY A 30 -4.10 -9.36 11.18
N ILE A 31 -4.35 -8.06 11.03
CA ILE A 31 -5.26 -7.30 11.88
C ILE A 31 -6.56 -6.97 11.12
N ASP A 32 -7.68 -6.90 11.84
CA ASP A 32 -9.00 -6.57 11.29
C ASP A 32 -9.40 -5.10 11.56
N ASP A 33 -8.50 -4.33 12.15
CA ASP A 33 -8.69 -2.90 12.39
C ASP A 33 -8.45 -2.09 11.11
N ALA A 34 -9.52 -1.68 10.46
CA ALA A 34 -9.46 -0.94 9.20
C ALA A 34 -8.77 0.43 9.34
N TYR A 35 -8.88 1.09 10.49
CA TYR A 35 -8.18 2.34 10.75
C TYR A 35 -6.67 2.11 10.87
N ALA A 36 -6.25 1.12 11.64
CA ALA A 36 -4.85 0.77 11.79
C ALA A 36 -4.20 0.35 10.45
N VAL A 37 -4.94 -0.40 9.62
CA VAL A 37 -4.54 -0.73 8.24
C VAL A 37 -4.42 0.53 7.39
N LEU A 38 -5.41 1.44 7.39
CA LEU A 38 -5.35 2.70 6.64
C LEU A 38 -4.13 3.53 7.04
N VAL A 39 -3.84 3.65 8.33
CA VAL A 39 -2.64 4.36 8.82
C VAL A 39 -1.37 3.76 8.22
N SER A 40 -1.24 2.44 8.18
CA SER A 40 -0.08 1.78 7.59
C SER A 40 0.02 2.03 6.08
N GLU A 41 -1.09 1.91 5.35
CA GLU A 41 -1.14 2.16 3.90
C GLU A 41 -0.70 3.60 3.56
N VAL A 42 -1.18 4.58 4.33
CA VAL A 42 -0.78 5.99 4.15
C VAL A 42 0.68 6.22 4.52
N MET A 43 1.17 5.64 5.62
CA MET A 43 2.58 5.77 6.03
C MET A 43 3.55 5.12 5.04
N LEU A 44 3.18 4.00 4.43
CA LEU A 44 4.00 3.26 3.47
C LEU A 44 4.12 3.94 2.10
N GLN A 45 3.24 4.90 1.76
CA GLN A 45 3.37 5.65 0.51
C GLN A 45 4.73 6.35 0.44
N GLN A 46 5.60 5.93 -0.50
CA GLN A 46 6.95 6.46 -0.71
C GLN A 46 7.84 6.49 0.55
N THR A 47 7.55 5.64 1.54
CA THR A 47 8.33 5.51 2.77
C THR A 47 8.79 4.05 2.95
N GLN A 48 10.04 3.86 3.33
CA GLN A 48 10.58 2.52 3.56
C GLN A 48 9.93 1.85 4.78
N VAL A 49 9.64 0.55 4.67
CA VAL A 49 9.08 -0.28 5.75
C VAL A 49 9.83 -0.11 7.07
N LYS A 50 11.18 -0.18 7.03
CA LYS A 50 12.03 -0.01 8.22
C LYS A 50 11.75 1.28 9.00
N ARG A 51 11.40 2.37 8.28
CA ARG A 51 11.05 3.64 8.91
C ARG A 51 9.65 3.56 9.53
N VAL A 52 8.68 3.03 8.83
CA VAL A 52 7.28 2.92 9.30
C VAL A 52 7.17 2.05 10.56
N LEU A 53 8.00 1.02 10.72
CA LEU A 53 8.04 0.17 11.93
C LEU A 53 8.19 0.96 13.23
N GLY A 54 8.93 2.06 13.23
CA GLY A 54 9.09 2.90 14.43
C GLY A 54 7.96 3.92 14.64
N TYR A 55 7.23 4.28 13.58
CA TYR A 55 6.22 5.34 13.62
C TYR A 55 4.80 4.82 13.83
N TRP A 56 4.42 3.75 13.15
CA TRP A 56 3.07 3.21 13.19
C TRP A 56 2.57 2.87 14.60
N PRO A 57 3.32 2.11 15.45
CA PRO A 57 2.85 1.80 16.79
C PRO A 57 2.78 3.04 17.69
N ARG A 58 3.68 4.01 17.52
CA ARG A 58 3.65 5.28 18.28
C ARG A 58 2.44 6.12 17.90
N PHE A 59 2.11 6.19 16.63
CA PHE A 59 0.96 6.92 16.11
C PHE A 59 -0.35 6.31 16.62
N LEU A 60 -0.50 4.99 16.55
CA LEU A 60 -1.70 4.31 17.05
C LEU A 60 -1.81 4.33 18.58
N LYS A 61 -0.69 4.40 19.30
CA LYS A 61 -0.72 4.61 20.75
C LYS A 61 -1.29 5.98 21.12
N ALA A 62 -0.96 7.02 20.36
CA ALA A 62 -1.46 8.37 20.57
C ALA A 62 -2.89 8.58 20.05
N PHE A 63 -3.19 7.99 18.90
CA PHE A 63 -4.48 8.09 18.23
C PHE A 63 -5.02 6.67 17.94
N PRO A 64 -5.58 5.99 18.96
CA PRO A 64 -5.97 4.57 18.84
C PRO A 64 -7.20 4.34 17.96
N THR A 65 -7.98 5.37 17.69
CA THR A 65 -9.20 5.28 16.88
C THR A 65 -9.30 6.46 15.91
N ILE A 66 -10.17 6.33 14.92
CA ILE A 66 -10.52 7.42 13.99
C ILE A 66 -10.99 8.66 14.77
N ASP A 67 -11.86 8.49 15.77
CA ASP A 67 -12.38 9.59 16.57
C ASP A 67 -11.27 10.26 17.38
N ALA A 68 -10.32 9.51 17.92
CA ALA A 68 -9.18 10.06 18.62
C ALA A 68 -8.30 10.90 17.67
N LEU A 69 -8.09 10.46 16.44
CA LEU A 69 -7.38 11.24 15.43
C LEU A 69 -8.19 12.46 15.00
N ALA A 70 -9.50 12.34 14.83
CA ALA A 70 -10.38 13.45 14.50
C ALA A 70 -10.42 14.53 15.60
N ALA A 71 -10.38 14.15 16.87
CA ALA A 71 -10.32 15.07 18.00
C ALA A 71 -8.96 15.72 18.23
N ALA A 72 -7.88 15.14 17.68
CA ALA A 72 -6.53 15.64 17.88
C ALA A 72 -6.28 16.97 17.15
N SER A 73 -5.40 17.80 17.70
CA SER A 73 -4.92 18.98 17.00
C SER A 73 -4.03 18.59 15.81
N THR A 74 -4.05 19.41 14.76
CA THR A 74 -3.15 19.21 13.60
C THR A 74 -1.68 19.27 14.03
N SER A 75 -1.34 20.10 15.02
CA SER A 75 0.02 20.22 15.54
C SER A 75 0.49 18.92 16.17
N ASP A 76 -0.30 18.34 17.10
CA ASP A 76 0.07 17.09 17.80
C ASP A 76 0.23 15.92 16.81
N MET A 77 -0.65 15.85 15.82
CA MET A 77 -0.56 14.85 14.77
C MET A 77 0.70 15.03 13.91
N LEU A 78 1.06 16.26 13.51
CA LEU A 78 2.26 16.54 12.73
C LEU A 78 3.55 16.30 13.51
N GLU A 79 3.58 16.55 14.82
CA GLU A 79 4.71 16.23 15.69
C GLU A 79 5.04 14.73 15.64
N LEU A 80 4.03 13.87 15.75
CA LEU A 80 4.21 12.41 15.65
C LEU A 80 4.55 11.94 14.22
N TRP A 81 4.24 12.74 13.20
CA TRP A 81 4.58 12.45 11.81
C TRP A 81 5.96 12.94 11.40
N GLN A 82 6.58 13.81 12.21
CA GLN A 82 7.88 14.42 11.92
C GLN A 82 8.94 13.35 11.64
N GLY A 83 9.65 13.47 10.50
CA GLY A 83 10.64 12.50 10.04
C GLY A 83 10.10 11.44 9.05
N LEU A 84 8.78 11.25 8.90
CA LEU A 84 8.23 10.42 7.83
C LEU A 84 8.27 11.12 6.46
N GLY A 85 8.19 12.46 6.47
CA GLY A 85 8.11 13.28 5.27
C GLY A 85 6.74 13.24 4.59
N TYR A 86 6.60 14.04 3.53
CA TYR A 86 5.33 14.14 2.79
C TYR A 86 4.13 14.47 3.68
N ASN A 87 4.23 15.51 4.50
CA ASN A 87 3.27 15.91 5.53
C ASN A 87 1.83 16.07 5.00
N ARG A 88 1.67 16.34 3.69
CA ARG A 88 0.34 16.35 3.06
C ARG A 88 -0.43 15.05 3.28
N ARG A 89 0.24 13.89 3.38
CA ARG A 89 -0.42 12.61 3.67
C ARG A 89 -1.04 12.61 5.06
N ALA A 90 -0.31 13.13 6.06
CA ALA A 90 -0.82 13.25 7.41
C ALA A 90 -2.04 14.19 7.48
N LEU A 91 -1.97 15.34 6.82
CA LEU A 91 -3.08 16.29 6.75
C LEU A 91 -4.32 15.67 6.07
N LEU A 92 -4.13 14.88 5.02
CA LEU A 92 -5.22 14.18 4.35
C LEU A 92 -5.78 13.05 5.21
N LEU A 93 -4.93 12.30 5.93
CA LEU A 93 -5.37 11.28 6.89
C LEU A 93 -6.20 11.89 8.02
N LYS A 94 -5.79 13.06 8.55
CA LYS A 94 -6.55 13.81 9.55
C LYS A 94 -7.93 14.21 9.02
N ARG A 95 -7.98 14.78 7.80
CA ARG A 95 -9.25 15.15 7.15
C ARG A 95 -10.15 13.94 6.87
N CYS A 96 -9.54 12.80 6.52
CA CYS A 96 -10.28 11.54 6.38
C CYS A 96 -10.91 11.13 7.72
N ALA A 97 -10.18 11.25 8.83
CA ALA A 97 -10.69 10.96 10.16
C ALA A 97 -11.83 11.92 10.54
N ASP A 98 -11.69 13.21 10.26
CA ASP A 98 -12.73 14.22 10.49
C ASP A 98 -14.02 13.89 9.74
N GLU A 99 -13.90 13.51 8.46
CA GLU A 99 -15.03 13.12 7.61
C GLU A 99 -15.70 11.84 8.13
N CYS A 100 -14.89 10.81 8.49
CA CYS A 100 -15.44 9.57 9.05
C CYS A 100 -16.17 9.81 10.38
N ALA A 101 -15.63 10.62 11.27
CA ALA A 101 -16.30 10.98 12.51
C ALA A 101 -17.61 11.71 12.27
N ALA A 102 -17.64 12.64 11.29
CA ALA A 102 -18.81 13.44 10.98
C ALA A 102 -19.92 12.67 10.24
N THR A 103 -19.57 11.76 9.32
CA THR A 103 -20.53 11.18 8.35
C THR A 103 -20.65 9.66 8.43
N HIS A 104 -19.72 8.98 9.09
CA HIS A 104 -19.66 7.52 9.17
C HIS A 104 -19.58 6.99 10.61
N ALA A 105 -19.97 7.79 11.60
CA ALA A 105 -19.95 7.42 13.03
C ALA A 105 -18.57 6.87 13.49
N GLY A 106 -17.48 7.41 12.99
CA GLY A 106 -16.13 6.98 13.34
C GLY A 106 -15.69 5.63 12.75
N VAL A 107 -16.41 5.09 11.77
CA VAL A 107 -16.11 3.80 11.14
C VAL A 107 -15.74 4.01 9.67
N LEU A 108 -14.67 3.35 9.22
CA LEU A 108 -14.32 3.36 7.79
C LEU A 108 -15.31 2.52 6.98
N PRO A 109 -15.73 3.01 5.81
CA PRO A 109 -16.49 2.21 4.85
C PRO A 109 -15.73 0.93 4.45
N SER A 110 -16.47 -0.12 4.11
CA SER A 110 -15.89 -1.43 3.78
C SER A 110 -15.80 -1.72 2.28
N THR A 111 -16.13 -0.75 1.43
CA THR A 111 -16.07 -0.87 -0.03
C THR A 111 -15.09 0.15 -0.62
N ALA A 112 -14.42 -0.22 -1.72
CA ALA A 112 -13.50 0.67 -2.39
C ALA A 112 -14.19 1.94 -2.92
N ASP A 113 -15.41 1.82 -3.43
CA ASP A 113 -16.20 2.92 -4.00
C ASP A 113 -16.58 3.98 -2.97
N GLU A 114 -16.76 3.59 -1.71
CA GLU A 114 -17.00 4.54 -0.62
C GLU A 114 -15.69 5.10 -0.07
N LEU A 115 -14.67 4.26 0.09
CA LEU A 115 -13.36 4.68 0.59
C LEU A 115 -12.72 5.75 -0.29
N VAL A 116 -12.81 5.66 -1.63
CA VAL A 116 -12.20 6.66 -2.54
C VAL A 116 -12.87 8.04 -2.46
N LYS A 117 -14.04 8.16 -1.85
CA LYS A 117 -14.72 9.45 -1.62
C LYS A 117 -14.10 10.20 -0.44
N LEU A 118 -13.39 9.50 0.45
CA LEU A 118 -12.77 10.10 1.62
C LEU A 118 -11.50 10.87 1.25
N PRO A 119 -11.19 11.96 1.97
CA PRO A 119 -10.02 12.79 1.69
C PRO A 119 -8.72 11.99 1.69
N GLY A 120 -7.96 12.09 0.61
CA GLY A 120 -6.63 11.48 0.49
C GLY A 120 -6.59 9.98 0.24
N ILE A 121 -7.73 9.31 0.12
CA ILE A 121 -7.81 7.90 -0.22
C ILE A 121 -7.95 7.75 -1.73
N GLY A 122 -6.86 7.35 -2.38
CA GLY A 122 -6.88 6.99 -3.80
C GLY A 122 -7.27 5.52 -4.01
N PRO A 123 -7.51 5.11 -5.29
CA PRO A 123 -7.92 3.74 -5.63
C PRO A 123 -7.01 2.65 -5.04
N ALA A 124 -5.69 2.82 -5.08
CA ALA A 124 -4.75 1.85 -4.53
C ALA A 124 -4.86 1.72 -3.00
N THR A 125 -4.99 2.85 -2.28
CA THR A 125 -5.18 2.84 -0.82
C THR A 125 -6.51 2.21 -0.43
N ALA A 126 -7.59 2.56 -1.14
CA ALA A 126 -8.90 1.95 -0.92
C ALA A 126 -8.87 0.44 -1.12
N ALA A 127 -8.26 -0.03 -2.23
CA ALA A 127 -8.10 -1.44 -2.52
C ALA A 127 -7.26 -2.16 -1.44
N GLY A 128 -6.19 -1.51 -0.94
CA GLY A 128 -5.38 -2.03 0.15
C GLY A 128 -6.17 -2.19 1.45
N VAL A 129 -6.95 -1.19 1.84
CA VAL A 129 -7.83 -1.29 3.02
C VAL A 129 -8.84 -2.41 2.86
N VAL A 130 -9.49 -2.54 1.68
CA VAL A 130 -10.45 -3.63 1.40
C VAL A 130 -9.79 -5.00 1.50
N ALA A 131 -8.60 -5.17 0.91
CA ALA A 131 -7.89 -6.43 0.93
C ALA A 131 -7.38 -6.78 2.34
N PHE A 132 -6.75 -5.82 3.04
CA PHE A 132 -6.03 -6.11 4.27
C PHE A 132 -6.87 -6.06 5.54
N ALA A 133 -7.86 -5.17 5.62
CA ALA A 133 -8.73 -5.09 6.78
C ALA A 133 -9.97 -6.00 6.65
N PHE A 134 -10.57 -6.04 5.47
CA PHE A 134 -11.83 -6.75 5.27
C PHE A 134 -11.68 -8.13 4.60
N ASP A 135 -10.46 -8.50 4.18
CA ASP A 135 -10.14 -9.76 3.48
C ASP A 135 -11.02 -10.01 2.24
N LYS A 136 -11.37 -8.92 1.52
CA LYS A 136 -12.25 -8.95 0.35
C LYS A 136 -11.46 -8.74 -0.94
N PRO A 137 -11.88 -9.36 -2.07
CA PRO A 137 -11.27 -9.12 -3.38
C PRO A 137 -11.29 -7.63 -3.74
N SER A 138 -10.16 -7.16 -4.26
CA SER A 138 -9.97 -5.78 -4.70
C SER A 138 -8.82 -5.70 -5.69
N LEU A 139 -8.82 -4.70 -6.56
CA LEU A 139 -7.71 -4.45 -7.49
C LEU A 139 -6.60 -3.67 -6.78
N TYR A 140 -5.76 -4.37 -6.01
CA TYR A 140 -4.61 -3.78 -5.34
C TYR A 140 -3.35 -3.90 -6.21
N LEU A 141 -3.06 -2.86 -6.98
CA LEU A 141 -1.92 -2.81 -7.91
C LEU A 141 -0.92 -1.74 -7.46
N GLU A 142 -0.01 -2.12 -6.56
CA GLU A 142 1.12 -1.30 -6.14
C GLU A 142 2.46 -1.82 -6.72
N THR A 143 3.56 -1.19 -6.39
CA THR A 143 4.86 -1.43 -7.02
C THR A 143 5.35 -2.88 -6.88
N ASN A 144 5.17 -3.55 -5.73
CA ASN A 144 5.67 -4.93 -5.55
C ASN A 144 4.73 -5.93 -6.25
N VAL A 145 3.42 -5.71 -6.22
CA VAL A 145 2.45 -6.50 -6.99
C VAL A 145 2.81 -6.40 -8.48
N ARG A 146 2.94 -5.17 -9.01
CA ARG A 146 3.37 -4.92 -10.39
C ARG A 146 4.68 -5.62 -10.73
N THR A 147 5.66 -5.61 -9.81
CA THR A 147 6.96 -6.28 -9.98
C THR A 147 6.81 -7.77 -10.26
N VAL A 148 5.95 -8.46 -9.50
CA VAL A 148 5.70 -9.90 -9.67
C VAL A 148 5.07 -10.18 -11.05
N PHE A 149 4.02 -9.44 -11.39
CA PHE A 149 3.35 -9.63 -12.68
C PHE A 149 4.28 -9.36 -13.86
N LEU A 150 5.07 -8.29 -13.80
CA LEU A 150 6.07 -7.98 -14.84
C LEU A 150 7.16 -9.05 -14.94
N HIS A 151 7.58 -9.62 -13.82
CA HIS A 151 8.59 -10.67 -13.81
C HIS A 151 8.06 -11.97 -14.40
N GLU A 152 6.90 -12.41 -13.96
CA GLU A 152 6.33 -13.72 -14.26
C GLU A 152 5.62 -13.80 -15.61
N LEU A 153 4.93 -12.72 -16.01
CA LEU A 153 4.01 -12.78 -17.16
C LEU A 153 4.43 -11.90 -18.34
N PHE A 154 5.40 -11.01 -18.14
CA PHE A 154 5.91 -10.13 -19.19
C PHE A 154 7.45 -10.19 -19.27
N PRO A 155 8.06 -11.38 -19.45
CA PRO A 155 9.52 -11.50 -19.47
C PRO A 155 10.10 -10.69 -20.65
N GLY A 156 11.09 -9.83 -20.35
CA GLY A 156 11.79 -9.01 -21.37
C GLY A 156 10.96 -7.90 -22.03
N ARG A 157 9.69 -7.76 -21.70
CA ARG A 157 8.82 -6.74 -22.30
C ARG A 157 8.95 -5.41 -21.55
N GLU A 158 9.15 -4.33 -22.29
CA GLU A 158 9.26 -2.95 -21.79
C GLU A 158 7.97 -2.16 -22.04
N GLY A 159 7.75 -1.10 -21.26
CA GLY A 159 6.64 -0.18 -21.44
C GLY A 159 5.26 -0.79 -21.14
N VAL A 160 5.19 -1.83 -20.31
CA VAL A 160 3.92 -2.49 -19.95
C VAL A 160 3.05 -1.54 -19.15
N LYS A 161 1.80 -1.37 -19.59
CA LYS A 161 0.83 -0.46 -18.96
C LYS A 161 0.07 -1.17 -17.83
N ASP A 162 -0.36 -0.40 -16.83
CA ASP A 162 -1.22 -0.92 -15.76
C ASP A 162 -2.55 -1.49 -16.28
N SER A 163 -3.07 -0.96 -17.39
CA SER A 163 -4.25 -1.50 -18.06
C SER A 163 -4.08 -2.92 -18.60
N GLU A 164 -2.84 -3.38 -18.81
CA GLU A 164 -2.53 -4.76 -19.23
C GLU A 164 -2.35 -5.68 -18.02
N ILE A 165 -1.91 -5.14 -16.89
CA ILE A 165 -1.66 -5.89 -15.65
C ILE A 165 -2.93 -6.02 -14.81
N ALA A 166 -3.75 -4.98 -14.72
CA ALA A 166 -4.93 -4.93 -13.86
C ALA A 166 -5.91 -6.10 -14.07
N PRO A 167 -6.29 -6.48 -15.31
CA PRO A 167 -7.16 -7.64 -15.52
C PRO A 167 -6.56 -8.95 -15.02
N LEU A 168 -5.22 -9.10 -15.05
CA LEU A 168 -4.53 -10.29 -14.55
C LEU A 168 -4.50 -10.32 -13.03
N VAL A 169 -4.37 -9.17 -12.39
CA VAL A 169 -4.47 -9.02 -10.92
C VAL A 169 -5.87 -9.43 -10.46
N GLU A 170 -6.91 -8.91 -11.11
CA GLU A 170 -8.31 -9.26 -10.80
C GLU A 170 -8.57 -10.76 -10.99
N LEU A 171 -8.16 -11.32 -12.13
CA LEU A 171 -8.36 -12.74 -12.46
C LEU A 171 -7.65 -13.68 -11.48
N SER A 172 -6.47 -13.29 -10.99
CA SER A 172 -5.67 -14.11 -10.06
C SER A 172 -6.04 -13.91 -8.59
N CYS A 173 -6.80 -12.86 -8.27
CA CYS A 173 -7.21 -12.56 -6.89
C CYS A 173 -8.20 -13.62 -6.40
N PRO A 174 -7.92 -14.35 -5.30
CA PRO A 174 -8.85 -15.36 -4.79
C PRO A 174 -10.07 -14.71 -4.14
N GLN A 175 -11.15 -15.50 -3.99
CA GLN A 175 -12.37 -15.06 -3.28
C GLN A 175 -12.28 -15.18 -1.75
N LYS A 176 -11.25 -15.87 -1.24
CA LYS A 176 -10.95 -16.07 0.18
C LYS A 176 -9.44 -15.96 0.39
N ASP A 177 -9.05 -15.62 1.60
CA ASP A 177 -7.63 -15.43 1.95
C ASP A 177 -6.93 -14.37 1.07
N VAL A 178 -7.67 -13.33 0.71
CA VAL A 178 -7.20 -12.22 -0.15
C VAL A 178 -6.03 -11.49 0.48
N ARG A 179 -6.12 -11.29 1.79
CA ARG A 179 -5.05 -10.70 2.61
C ARG A 179 -3.74 -11.48 2.46
N ALA A 180 -3.80 -12.80 2.64
CA ALA A 180 -2.64 -13.67 2.50
C ALA A 180 -2.08 -13.67 1.08
N TRP A 181 -2.94 -13.63 0.07
CA TRP A 181 -2.57 -13.53 -1.34
C TRP A 181 -1.76 -12.25 -1.62
N TYR A 182 -2.24 -11.09 -1.19
CA TYR A 182 -1.53 -9.85 -1.42
C TYR A 182 -0.25 -9.73 -0.58
N TYR A 183 -0.21 -10.29 0.64
CA TYR A 183 1.05 -10.36 1.40
C TYR A 183 2.08 -11.20 0.66
N ALA A 184 1.68 -12.31 0.06
CA ALA A 184 2.58 -13.14 -0.74
C ALA A 184 3.13 -12.37 -1.95
N LEU A 185 2.30 -11.64 -2.68
CA LEU A 185 2.73 -10.77 -3.79
C LEU A 185 3.67 -9.66 -3.33
N LEU A 186 3.37 -9.01 -2.20
CA LEU A 186 4.21 -7.94 -1.63
C LEU A 186 5.59 -8.42 -1.22
N ASP A 187 5.68 -9.62 -0.64
CA ASP A 187 6.94 -10.19 -0.16
C ASP A 187 7.78 -10.74 -1.30
N TYR A 188 7.16 -11.46 -2.21
CA TYR A 188 7.84 -11.93 -3.42
C TYR A 188 8.34 -10.76 -4.27
N GLY A 189 7.53 -9.74 -4.51
CA GLY A 189 7.94 -8.54 -5.24
C GLY A 189 9.06 -7.76 -4.56
N ALA A 190 9.06 -7.68 -3.23
CA ALA A 190 10.15 -7.06 -2.49
C ALA A 190 11.45 -7.85 -2.62
N HIS A 191 11.39 -9.20 -2.58
CA HIS A 191 12.53 -10.08 -2.81
C HIS A 191 13.10 -9.91 -4.23
N LEU A 192 12.27 -9.94 -5.26
CA LEU A 192 12.71 -9.73 -6.64
C LEU A 192 13.45 -8.40 -6.81
N LYS A 193 12.94 -7.33 -6.22
CA LYS A 193 13.59 -6.00 -6.28
C LYS A 193 14.93 -5.94 -5.55
N ALA A 194 15.13 -6.78 -4.55
CA ALA A 194 16.37 -6.83 -3.78
C ALA A 194 17.45 -7.70 -4.44
N THR A 195 17.06 -8.71 -5.22
CA THR A 195 17.96 -9.77 -5.71
C THR A 195 18.28 -9.70 -7.20
N MET A 196 17.50 -8.92 -7.97
CA MET A 196 17.71 -8.79 -9.42
C MET A 196 17.48 -7.34 -9.90
N PRO A 197 17.82 -7.02 -11.17
CA PRO A 197 17.44 -5.75 -11.78
C PRO A 197 15.93 -5.53 -11.66
N ASN A 198 15.53 -4.48 -10.96
CA ASN A 198 14.14 -4.22 -10.56
C ASN A 198 13.16 -4.31 -11.74
N PRO A 199 12.30 -5.35 -11.81
CA PRO A 199 11.37 -5.55 -12.93
C PRO A 199 10.36 -4.42 -13.08
N SER A 200 10.03 -3.68 -12.00
CA SER A 200 9.08 -2.56 -12.08
C SER A 200 9.55 -1.43 -12.98
N ARG A 201 10.85 -1.37 -13.32
CA ARG A 201 11.39 -0.39 -14.28
C ARG A 201 10.83 -0.57 -15.69
N ARG A 202 10.34 -1.77 -16.02
CA ARG A 202 9.72 -2.09 -17.31
C ARG A 202 8.27 -1.60 -17.43
N SER A 203 7.70 -1.08 -16.34
CA SER A 203 6.37 -0.47 -16.38
C SER A 203 6.40 0.87 -17.12
N ALA A 204 5.38 1.13 -17.94
CA ALA A 204 5.14 2.46 -18.53
C ALA A 204 4.90 3.56 -17.47
N HIS A 205 4.50 3.16 -16.26
CA HIS A 205 4.23 4.06 -15.14
C HIS A 205 5.37 4.13 -14.12
N HIS A 206 6.59 3.65 -14.49
CA HIS A 206 7.73 3.71 -13.59
C HIS A 206 8.15 5.16 -13.34
N ALA A 207 7.83 5.67 -12.15
CA ALA A 207 8.31 6.97 -11.68
C ALA A 207 9.63 6.81 -10.92
N ARG A 208 10.69 7.45 -11.42
CA ARG A 208 11.95 7.54 -10.67
C ARG A 208 11.78 8.56 -9.55
N GLN A 209 11.94 8.13 -8.30
CA GLN A 209 11.93 9.05 -7.18
C GLN A 209 13.13 10.01 -7.32
N SER A 210 12.90 11.34 -7.26
CA SER A 210 13.97 12.32 -7.26
C SER A 210 14.90 12.11 -6.06
N GLU A 211 16.21 12.35 -6.25
CA GLU A 211 17.19 12.28 -5.17
C GLU A 211 16.81 13.22 -4.03
N PHE A 212 17.15 12.83 -2.79
CA PHE A 212 16.83 13.63 -1.59
C PHE A 212 17.69 14.89 -1.53
N GLU A 213 18.93 14.78 -2.00
CA GLU A 213 19.88 15.89 -2.06
C GLU A 213 19.55 16.80 -3.26
N GLY A 214 18.87 17.89 -2.96
CA GLY A 214 18.59 18.94 -3.91
C GLY A 214 17.84 20.09 -3.25
N PRO A 215 18.07 21.35 -3.68
CA PRO A 215 17.68 22.55 -2.93
C PRO A 215 16.19 22.64 -2.58
N ARG A 216 15.30 21.97 -3.30
CA ARG A 216 13.85 22.05 -3.05
C ARG A 216 13.33 21.02 -2.06
N ARG A 217 13.87 19.80 -2.03
CA ARG A 217 13.37 18.72 -1.18
C ARG A 217 13.97 18.79 0.21
N GLN A 218 15.26 19.12 0.28
CA GLN A 218 15.97 19.35 1.54
C GLN A 218 15.44 20.59 2.26
N LYS A 219 15.30 21.73 1.57
CA LYS A 219 14.75 22.96 2.15
C LYS A 219 13.32 22.82 2.66
N ARG A 220 12.49 21.97 2.04
CA ARG A 220 11.14 21.68 2.55
C ARG A 220 11.13 20.82 3.82
N ALA A 221 12.15 19.98 4.02
CA ALA A 221 12.30 19.19 5.24
C ALA A 221 12.88 19.99 6.40
N GLU A 222 13.64 21.07 6.10
CA GLU A 222 14.23 21.98 7.08
C GLU A 222 13.25 23.07 7.56
N LEU A 223 12.14 23.28 6.83
CA LEU A 223 11.10 24.28 7.13
C LEU A 223 9.90 23.71 7.93
N VAL A 224 9.99 22.49 8.39
CA VAL A 224 9.02 21.77 9.22
C VAL A 224 9.73 21.28 10.48
#